data_da8a610543e3d568eb51253a17b8a71a
#
_entry.id   da8a610543e3d568eb51253a17b8a71a
#
_cell.length_a   1.000
_cell.length_b   1.000
_cell.length_c   1.000
_cell.angle_alpha   90.00
_cell.angle_beta   90.00
_cell.angle_gamma   90.00
#
_symmetry.space_group_name_H-M   'P 1'
#
loop_
_entity.id
_entity.type
_entity.pdbx_description
1 polymer ?
#
loop_
_entity_poly.entity_id
_entity_poly.type
_entity_poly.pdbx_seq_one_letter_code
_entity_poly.pdbx_strand_id
1 'polypeptide(L)'
;MQPDASAATAGRCRAAKSAGCYLSRRAAWLQLVQSSNDTMCVMEDDITLLDGFKPATLELHDTRHHWDMVRLMGITKRPQVEYATLPSGMRIMWMDSHPTGTQCYMITRQAAARMLAYTANIVHAIDIAFDRSWEHGQRLYITSPEYVADPGMPTMITDRSDSRTFGQRLKAKYHRKIERISSRRFNDEHRPKRPITIEIAPAAAEATPTLA
;
A
#
# COMPACT_ATOMS: atom_id res chain seq x y z
N MET A 1 -12.77 -42.77 8.63
CA MET A 1 -13.11 -41.35 8.64
C MET A 1 -12.24 -40.69 7.58
N GLN A 2 -12.77 -40.55 6.35
CA GLN A 2 -12.00 -39.91 5.24
C GLN A 2 -11.91 -38.42 5.46
N PRO A 3 -10.74 -37.78 5.24
CA PRO A 3 -10.63 -36.31 5.33
C PRO A 3 -11.48 -35.71 4.25
N ASP A 4 -12.21 -34.66 4.63
CA ASP A 4 -13.14 -33.92 3.77
C ASP A 4 -12.39 -33.29 2.59
N ALA A 5 -12.58 -33.87 1.40
CA ALA A 5 -11.95 -33.42 0.16
C ALA A 5 -12.33 -31.97 -0.21
N SER A 6 -13.46 -31.46 0.29
CA SER A 6 -13.95 -30.11 0.04
C SER A 6 -13.09 -29.07 0.74
N ALA A 7 -12.70 -29.31 2.00
CA ALA A 7 -11.85 -28.41 2.78
C ALA A 7 -10.42 -28.31 2.21
N ALA A 8 -9.88 -29.42 1.71
CA ALA A 8 -8.57 -29.46 1.07
C ALA A 8 -8.56 -28.71 -0.28
N THR A 9 -9.66 -28.76 -1.03
CA THR A 9 -9.83 -28.05 -2.31
C THR A 9 -9.98 -26.54 -2.07
N ALA A 10 -10.79 -26.14 -1.09
CA ALA A 10 -10.96 -24.74 -0.70
C ALA A 10 -9.66 -24.10 -0.21
N GLY A 11 -8.86 -24.83 0.58
CA GLY A 11 -7.54 -24.40 1.04
C GLY A 11 -6.54 -24.16 -0.11
N ARG A 12 -6.51 -25.06 -1.09
CA ARG A 12 -5.66 -24.92 -2.29
C ARG A 12 -6.10 -23.75 -3.19
N CYS A 13 -7.39 -23.55 -3.37
CA CYS A 13 -7.92 -22.43 -4.14
C CYS A 13 -7.59 -21.08 -3.48
N ARG A 14 -7.65 -20.99 -2.14
CA ARG A 14 -7.29 -19.79 -1.37
C ARG A 14 -5.79 -19.49 -1.47
N ALA A 15 -4.93 -20.48 -1.32
CA ALA A 15 -3.49 -20.32 -1.49
C ALA A 15 -3.13 -19.86 -2.90
N ALA A 16 -3.78 -20.39 -3.93
CA ALA A 16 -3.57 -20.00 -5.32
C ALA A 16 -4.02 -18.55 -5.58
N LYS A 17 -5.17 -18.11 -5.06
CA LYS A 17 -5.64 -16.71 -5.18
C LYS A 17 -4.70 -15.73 -4.47
N SER A 18 -4.26 -16.04 -3.26
CA SER A 18 -3.28 -15.21 -2.53
C SER A 18 -1.94 -15.14 -3.26
N ALA A 19 -1.48 -16.24 -3.86
CA ALA A 19 -0.27 -16.26 -4.67
C ALA A 19 -0.44 -15.45 -5.96
N GLY A 20 -1.59 -15.50 -6.62
CA GLY A 20 -1.90 -14.70 -7.80
C GLY A 20 -1.84 -13.21 -7.51
N CYS A 21 -2.51 -12.75 -6.46
CA CYS A 21 -2.46 -11.36 -6.02
C CYS A 21 -1.03 -10.92 -5.66
N TYR A 22 -0.27 -11.77 -4.99
CA TYR A 22 1.13 -11.53 -4.65
C TYR A 22 2.00 -11.34 -5.90
N LEU A 23 1.88 -12.26 -6.86
CA LEU A 23 2.67 -12.23 -8.09
C LEU A 23 2.29 -11.06 -9.00
N SER A 24 1.01 -10.70 -9.12
CA SER A 24 0.57 -9.57 -9.93
C SER A 24 1.10 -8.24 -9.38
N ARG A 25 1.13 -8.04 -8.05
CA ARG A 25 1.75 -6.84 -7.45
C ARG A 25 3.25 -6.79 -7.74
N ARG A 26 3.95 -7.90 -7.58
CA ARG A 26 5.38 -7.96 -7.91
C ARG A 26 5.66 -7.70 -9.38
N ALA A 27 4.81 -8.21 -10.29
CA ALA A 27 4.93 -7.96 -11.72
C ALA A 27 4.77 -6.47 -12.04
N ALA A 28 3.78 -5.78 -11.45
CA ALA A 28 3.61 -4.35 -11.60
C ALA A 28 4.84 -3.57 -11.10
N TRP A 29 5.37 -3.90 -9.93
CA TRP A 29 6.59 -3.25 -9.42
C TRP A 29 7.80 -3.49 -10.31
N LEU A 30 7.95 -4.72 -10.84
CA LEU A 30 9.04 -5.04 -11.76
C LEU A 30 8.94 -4.22 -13.06
N GLN A 31 7.72 -4.09 -13.60
CA GLN A 31 7.45 -3.26 -14.76
C GLN A 31 7.84 -1.79 -14.52
N LEU A 32 7.50 -1.23 -13.35
CA LEU A 32 7.91 0.13 -13.00
C LEU A 32 9.43 0.26 -12.93
N VAL A 33 10.11 -0.68 -12.27
CA VAL A 33 11.57 -0.64 -12.11
C VAL A 33 12.28 -0.73 -13.48
N GLN A 34 11.72 -1.50 -14.42
CA GLN A 34 12.26 -1.67 -15.77
C GLN A 34 11.89 -0.54 -16.75
N SER A 35 10.92 0.31 -16.37
CA SER A 35 10.47 1.43 -17.20
C SER A 35 11.31 2.70 -16.96
N SER A 36 11.07 3.73 -17.76
CA SER A 36 11.58 5.09 -17.53
C SER A 36 10.72 5.92 -16.56
N ASN A 37 9.55 5.41 -16.11
CA ASN A 37 8.64 6.14 -15.25
C ASN A 37 9.15 6.22 -13.81
N ASP A 38 8.95 7.34 -13.13
CA ASP A 38 9.34 7.53 -11.74
C ASP A 38 8.33 7.01 -10.73
N THR A 39 7.06 6.94 -11.13
CA THR A 39 5.96 6.46 -10.29
C THR A 39 4.99 5.60 -11.10
N MET A 40 4.20 4.82 -10.37
CA MET A 40 3.10 4.03 -10.93
C MET A 40 1.90 4.10 -9.98
N CYS A 41 0.71 4.22 -10.54
CA CYS A 41 -0.53 3.94 -9.84
C CYS A 41 -0.88 2.46 -10.05
N VAL A 42 -1.00 1.72 -8.97
CA VAL A 42 -1.41 0.31 -8.98
C VAL A 42 -2.82 0.23 -8.42
N MET A 43 -3.74 -0.39 -9.14
CA MET A 43 -5.14 -0.49 -8.75
C MET A 43 -5.72 -1.87 -9.01
N GLU A 44 -6.74 -2.25 -8.26
CA GLU A 44 -7.58 -3.43 -8.50
C GLU A 44 -8.68 -3.09 -9.51
N ASP A 45 -9.26 -4.10 -10.14
CA ASP A 45 -10.27 -3.95 -11.20
C ASP A 45 -11.70 -3.77 -10.66
N ASP A 46 -11.91 -4.01 -9.35
CA ASP A 46 -13.20 -3.95 -8.66
C ASP A 46 -13.37 -2.68 -7.80
N ILE A 47 -12.71 -1.59 -8.15
CA ILE A 47 -12.79 -0.30 -7.46
C ILE A 47 -13.55 0.74 -8.28
N THR A 48 -14.08 1.77 -7.59
CA THR A 48 -14.70 2.93 -8.23
C THR A 48 -13.78 4.15 -8.07
N LEU A 49 -13.41 4.77 -9.20
CA LEU A 49 -12.67 6.02 -9.19
C LEU A 49 -13.61 7.18 -8.90
N LEU A 50 -13.25 8.04 -7.95
CA LEU A 50 -14.01 9.22 -7.56
C LEU A 50 -13.54 10.46 -8.33
N ASP A 51 -14.34 11.51 -8.28
CA ASP A 51 -13.99 12.80 -8.86
C ASP A 51 -12.65 13.31 -8.28
N GLY A 52 -11.82 13.87 -9.17
CA GLY A 52 -10.50 14.34 -8.79
C GLY A 52 -9.39 13.27 -8.75
N PHE A 53 -9.68 11.99 -9.05
CA PHE A 53 -8.67 10.93 -9.06
C PHE A 53 -7.48 11.25 -9.97
N LYS A 54 -7.76 11.62 -11.25
CA LYS A 54 -6.69 11.90 -12.21
C LYS A 54 -5.82 13.10 -11.79
N PRO A 55 -6.37 14.28 -11.47
CA PRO A 55 -5.53 15.38 -10.98
C PRO A 55 -4.77 15.02 -9.70
N ALA A 56 -5.37 14.27 -8.75
CA ALA A 56 -4.68 13.83 -7.54
C ALA A 56 -3.47 12.93 -7.84
N THR A 57 -3.59 11.99 -8.78
CA THR A 57 -2.46 11.11 -9.17
C THR A 57 -1.34 11.89 -9.87
N LEU A 58 -1.66 12.90 -10.68
CA LEU A 58 -0.66 13.78 -11.29
C LEU A 58 0.07 14.61 -10.24
N GLU A 59 -0.65 15.22 -9.32
CA GLU A 59 -0.06 16.01 -8.24
C GLU A 59 0.81 15.16 -7.31
N LEU A 60 0.40 13.92 -7.02
CA LEU A 60 1.25 12.96 -6.32
C LEU A 60 2.51 12.64 -7.12
N HIS A 61 2.43 12.47 -8.44
CA HIS A 61 3.60 12.25 -9.27
C HIS A 61 4.59 13.43 -9.17
N ASP A 62 4.11 14.66 -9.25
CA ASP A 62 4.93 15.86 -9.18
C ASP A 62 5.61 16.03 -7.81
N THR A 63 4.97 15.52 -6.76
CA THR A 63 5.47 15.56 -5.38
C THR A 63 6.18 14.27 -4.92
N ARG A 64 6.56 13.37 -5.85
CA ARG A 64 7.13 12.04 -5.57
C ARG A 64 8.37 12.00 -4.69
N HIS A 65 9.09 13.10 -4.57
CA HIS A 65 10.28 13.18 -3.71
C HIS A 65 9.95 13.23 -2.20
N HIS A 66 8.69 13.44 -1.84
CA HIS A 66 8.24 13.58 -0.46
C HIS A 66 7.67 12.30 0.14
N TRP A 67 7.44 11.27 -0.67
CA TRP A 67 6.81 10.02 -0.22
C TRP A 67 7.39 8.80 -0.96
N ASP A 68 7.22 7.62 -0.38
CA ASP A 68 7.60 6.34 -0.99
C ASP A 68 6.38 5.62 -1.58
N MET A 69 5.31 5.55 -0.81
CA MET A 69 4.02 4.96 -1.19
C MET A 69 2.87 5.78 -0.61
N VAL A 70 1.81 5.99 -1.40
CA VAL A 70 0.60 6.72 -0.98
C VAL A 70 -0.64 5.94 -1.40
N ARG A 71 -1.47 5.55 -0.44
CA ARG A 71 -2.78 4.97 -0.71
C ARG A 71 -3.78 6.06 -1.10
N LEU A 72 -4.67 5.75 -2.04
CA LEU A 72 -5.76 6.62 -2.44
C LEU A 72 -7.09 6.24 -1.77
N MET A 73 -7.10 5.14 -1.04
CA MET A 73 -8.19 4.70 -0.17
C MET A 73 -7.69 3.79 0.95
N GLY A 74 -8.50 3.59 1.98
CA GLY A 74 -8.26 2.63 3.05
C GLY A 74 -9.51 1.86 3.44
N ILE A 75 -9.42 0.53 3.56
CA ILE A 75 -10.55 -0.33 3.94
C ILE A 75 -11.03 -0.01 5.36
N THR A 76 -10.12 0.26 6.27
CA THR A 76 -10.44 0.51 7.68
C THR A 76 -10.03 1.91 8.08
N LYS A 77 -10.96 2.70 8.60
CA LYS A 77 -10.63 4.03 9.14
C LYS A 77 -9.67 3.89 10.32
N ARG A 78 -8.56 4.62 10.28
CA ARG A 78 -7.52 4.64 11.30
C ARG A 78 -7.21 6.08 11.70
N PRO A 79 -6.72 6.34 12.93
CA PRO A 79 -6.19 7.64 13.30
C PRO A 79 -5.09 8.08 12.34
N GLN A 80 -5.16 9.32 11.89
CA GLN A 80 -4.28 9.91 10.91
C GLN A 80 -3.66 11.19 11.47
N VAL A 81 -2.42 11.46 11.06
CA VAL A 81 -1.71 12.72 11.36
C VAL A 81 -1.30 13.33 10.03
N GLU A 82 -1.58 14.60 9.85
CA GLU A 82 -1.20 15.29 8.62
C GLU A 82 0.32 15.34 8.50
N TYR A 83 0.81 14.84 7.35
CA TYR A 83 2.21 14.96 6.96
C TYR A 83 2.42 16.19 6.09
N ALA A 84 1.59 16.34 5.06
CA ALA A 84 1.75 17.43 4.11
C ALA A 84 0.41 17.86 3.52
N THR A 85 0.33 19.14 3.15
CA THR A 85 -0.73 19.69 2.30
C THR A 85 -0.12 20.09 0.96
N LEU A 86 -0.77 19.67 -0.13
CA LEU A 86 -0.38 19.95 -1.51
C LEU A 86 -1.11 21.17 -2.05
N PRO A 87 -0.67 21.76 -3.19
CA PRO A 87 -1.26 22.98 -3.76
C PRO A 87 -2.76 22.91 -4.04
N SER A 88 -3.29 21.74 -4.41
CA SER A 88 -4.74 21.53 -4.59
C SER A 88 -5.55 21.56 -3.29
N GLY A 89 -4.89 21.55 -2.13
CA GLY A 89 -5.49 21.33 -0.82
C GLY A 89 -5.62 19.84 -0.45
N MET A 90 -5.18 18.92 -1.30
CA MET A 90 -5.06 17.50 -0.95
C MET A 90 -4.05 17.33 0.18
N ARG A 91 -4.41 16.54 1.18
CA ARG A 91 -3.53 16.23 2.30
C ARG A 91 -2.96 14.82 2.16
N ILE A 92 -1.69 14.68 2.49
CA ILE A 92 -1.02 13.40 2.66
C ILE A 92 -0.95 13.12 4.16
N MET A 93 -1.52 11.99 4.58
CA MET A 93 -1.70 11.64 5.99
C MET A 93 -0.78 10.47 6.36
N TRP A 94 -0.11 10.58 7.50
CA TRP A 94 0.58 9.48 8.18
C TRP A 94 -0.40 8.66 9.00
N MET A 95 -0.17 7.36 9.07
CA MET A 95 -0.97 6.44 9.87
C MET A 95 -0.07 5.63 10.81
N ASP A 96 -0.33 5.70 12.11
CA ASP A 96 0.39 4.87 13.11
C ASP A 96 0.04 3.37 13.01
N SER A 97 -1.11 3.07 12.39
CA SER A 97 -1.51 1.71 12.03
C SER A 97 -2.21 1.76 10.67
N HIS A 98 -1.84 0.84 9.79
CA HIS A 98 -2.32 0.87 8.42
C HIS A 98 -3.73 0.29 8.28
N PRO A 99 -4.52 0.78 7.28
CA PRO A 99 -5.92 0.40 7.10
C PRO A 99 -6.12 -0.92 6.39
N THR A 100 -5.06 -1.69 6.15
CA THR A 100 -5.06 -2.90 5.31
C THR A 100 -5.50 -2.66 3.86
N GLY A 101 -5.31 -3.66 3.01
CA GLY A 101 -5.68 -3.61 1.60
C GLY A 101 -4.65 -2.92 0.70
N THR A 102 -4.69 -3.27 -0.56
CA THR A 102 -3.80 -2.74 -1.60
C THR A 102 -4.58 -2.37 -2.85
N GLN A 103 -5.84 -1.93 -2.69
CA GLN A 103 -6.78 -1.73 -3.79
C GLN A 103 -6.35 -0.63 -4.74
N CYS A 104 -5.82 0.49 -4.21
CA CYS A 104 -5.29 1.56 -5.02
C CYS A 104 -4.22 2.35 -4.28
N TYR A 105 -3.05 2.47 -4.90
CA TYR A 105 -1.94 3.25 -4.34
C TYR A 105 -0.97 3.73 -5.42
N MET A 106 -0.31 4.83 -5.13
CA MET A 106 0.87 5.31 -5.88
C MET A 106 2.14 4.77 -5.23
N ILE A 107 3.13 4.41 -6.04
CA ILE A 107 4.44 3.94 -5.60
C ILE A 107 5.54 4.56 -6.44
N THR A 108 6.65 4.96 -5.82
CA THR A 108 7.83 5.43 -6.54
C THR A 108 8.67 4.25 -7.04
N ARG A 109 9.48 4.45 -8.10
CA ARG A 109 10.38 3.43 -8.64
C ARG A 109 11.34 2.88 -7.58
N GLN A 110 11.88 3.76 -6.73
CA GLN A 110 12.78 3.35 -5.65
C GLN A 110 12.05 2.48 -4.62
N ALA A 111 10.82 2.85 -4.26
CA ALA A 111 9.99 2.07 -3.36
C ALA A 111 9.64 0.70 -3.95
N ALA A 112 9.29 0.65 -5.25
CA ALA A 112 9.02 -0.60 -5.95
C ALA A 112 10.24 -1.55 -5.95
N ALA A 113 11.45 -1.04 -6.17
CA ALA A 113 12.67 -1.83 -6.09
C ALA A 113 12.89 -2.42 -4.68
N ARG A 114 12.66 -1.63 -3.63
CA ARG A 114 12.75 -2.11 -2.23
C ARG A 114 11.68 -3.15 -1.92
N MET A 115 10.44 -2.94 -2.39
CA MET A 115 9.35 -3.91 -2.22
C MET A 115 9.64 -5.23 -2.94
N LEU A 116 10.23 -5.21 -4.13
CA LEU A 116 10.67 -6.41 -4.84
C LEU A 116 11.71 -7.20 -4.05
N ALA A 117 12.69 -6.52 -3.46
CA ALA A 117 13.70 -7.16 -2.62
C ALA A 117 13.10 -7.74 -1.34
N TYR A 118 12.27 -6.97 -0.63
CA TYR A 118 11.60 -7.38 0.60
C TYR A 118 10.68 -8.59 0.39
N THR A 119 9.95 -8.61 -0.71
CA THR A 119 8.99 -9.65 -1.06
C THR A 119 9.59 -10.79 -1.90
N ALA A 120 10.91 -10.92 -1.97
CA ALA A 120 11.57 -12.01 -2.72
C ALA A 120 11.15 -13.40 -2.22
N ASN A 121 10.91 -13.52 -0.92
CA ASN A 121 10.34 -14.70 -0.28
C ASN A 121 8.92 -14.39 0.19
N ILE A 122 7.98 -15.32 -0.07
CA ILE A 122 6.58 -15.19 0.38
C ILE A 122 6.49 -15.59 1.86
N VAL A 123 6.59 -14.62 2.75
CA VAL A 123 6.46 -14.82 4.20
C VAL A 123 5.07 -14.42 4.70
N HIS A 124 4.52 -13.34 4.15
CA HIS A 124 3.22 -12.76 4.51
C HIS A 124 2.32 -12.66 3.28
N ALA A 125 1.01 -12.54 3.46
CA ALA A 125 0.13 -12.08 2.39
C ALA A 125 0.55 -10.68 1.95
N ILE A 126 0.31 -10.33 0.68
CA ILE A 126 0.88 -9.10 0.10
C ILE A 126 0.37 -7.81 0.77
N ASP A 127 -0.89 -7.78 1.20
CA ASP A 127 -1.48 -6.68 1.95
C ASP A 127 -0.82 -6.49 3.33
N ILE A 128 -0.53 -7.60 4.01
CA ILE A 128 0.20 -7.59 5.28
C ILE A 128 1.66 -7.16 5.05
N ALA A 129 2.33 -7.69 4.02
CA ALA A 129 3.69 -7.30 3.67
C ALA A 129 3.79 -5.80 3.37
N PHE A 130 2.80 -5.26 2.65
CA PHE A 130 2.71 -3.85 2.31
C PHE A 130 2.61 -2.93 3.54
N ASP A 131 1.94 -3.38 4.60
CA ASP A 131 1.74 -2.63 5.84
C ASP A 131 2.93 -2.70 6.82
N ARG A 132 3.97 -3.47 6.52
CA ARG A 132 5.11 -3.70 7.43
C ARG A 132 6.24 -2.69 7.21
N SER A 133 5.92 -1.40 7.28
CA SER A 133 6.87 -0.30 7.07
C SER A 133 8.15 -0.43 7.91
N TRP A 134 8.06 -1.01 9.11
CA TRP A 134 9.22 -1.27 9.99
C TRP A 134 10.17 -2.37 9.48
N GLU A 135 9.78 -3.17 8.49
CA GLU A 135 10.64 -4.19 7.88
C GLU A 135 11.24 -3.73 6.56
N HIS A 136 10.45 -3.10 5.70
CA HIS A 136 10.93 -2.64 4.40
C HIS A 136 11.43 -1.18 4.41
N GLY A 137 11.28 -0.47 5.54
CA GLY A 137 11.82 0.87 5.75
C GLY A 137 11.16 1.98 4.95
N GLN A 138 9.98 1.75 4.38
CA GLN A 138 9.32 2.73 3.51
C GLN A 138 8.20 3.46 4.23
N ARG A 139 8.04 4.74 3.89
CA ARG A 139 6.99 5.61 4.42
C ARG A 139 5.73 5.40 3.60
N LEU A 140 4.69 4.90 4.26
CA LEU A 140 3.39 4.66 3.69
C LEU A 140 2.39 5.68 4.22
N TYR A 141 1.79 6.41 3.30
CA TYR A 141 0.80 7.44 3.56
C TYR A 141 -0.56 7.09 2.96
N ILE A 142 -1.55 7.93 3.23
CA ILE A 142 -2.87 7.91 2.57
C ILE A 142 -3.29 9.32 2.23
N THR A 143 -4.07 9.50 1.16
CA THR A 143 -4.66 10.79 0.80
C THR A 143 -5.87 11.14 1.67
N SER A 144 -6.11 12.42 1.85
CA SER A 144 -7.35 12.97 2.40
C SER A 144 -7.76 14.18 1.57
N PRO A 145 -8.91 14.14 0.87
CA PRO A 145 -9.89 13.04 0.82
C PRO A 145 -9.35 11.76 0.16
N GLU A 146 -10.11 10.67 0.27
CA GLU A 146 -9.91 9.47 -0.53
C GLU A 146 -10.44 9.70 -1.96
N TYR A 147 -9.75 9.14 -2.96
CA TYR A 147 -10.09 9.30 -4.38
C TYR A 147 -10.61 8.02 -5.04
N VAL A 148 -10.78 7.00 -4.23
CA VAL A 148 -11.24 5.68 -4.66
C VAL A 148 -12.22 5.16 -3.62
N ALA A 149 -13.27 4.49 -4.07
CA ALA A 149 -14.22 3.80 -3.22
C ALA A 149 -14.24 2.30 -3.54
N ASP A 150 -14.39 1.50 -2.48
CA ASP A 150 -14.74 0.09 -2.62
C ASP A 150 -16.26 0.01 -2.85
N PRO A 151 -16.75 -0.58 -3.98
CA PRO A 151 -18.19 -0.71 -4.25
C PRO A 151 -18.90 -1.67 -3.29
N GLY A 152 -18.22 -2.21 -2.28
CA GLY A 152 -18.81 -3.11 -1.28
C GLY A 152 -19.13 -4.49 -1.85
N MET A 153 -18.44 -4.94 -2.87
CA MET A 153 -18.58 -6.30 -3.40
C MET A 153 -18.31 -7.31 -2.28
N PRO A 154 -19.17 -8.33 -2.09
CA PRO A 154 -18.96 -9.32 -1.05
C PRO A 154 -17.62 -10.01 -1.28
N THR A 155 -16.68 -9.81 -0.34
CA THR A 155 -15.39 -10.49 -0.39
C THR A 155 -15.62 -11.99 -0.35
N MET A 156 -15.15 -12.70 -1.37
CA MET A 156 -15.21 -14.17 -1.46
C MET A 156 -14.35 -14.88 -0.40
N ILE A 157 -13.84 -14.14 0.61
CA ILE A 157 -12.98 -14.64 1.68
C ILE A 157 -13.78 -14.68 2.99
N THR A 158 -14.80 -15.49 3.04
CA THR A 158 -15.58 -15.79 4.25
C THR A 158 -15.18 -17.16 4.77
N ASP A 159 -14.11 -17.28 5.51
CA ASP A 159 -13.95 -18.26 6.60
C ASP A 159 -12.62 -18.06 7.33
N ARG A 160 -12.70 -17.55 8.55
CA ARG A 160 -11.57 -17.44 9.48
C ARG A 160 -11.76 -18.45 10.63
N SER A 161 -11.95 -19.72 10.32
CA SER A 161 -11.90 -20.74 11.35
C SER A 161 -10.49 -20.79 11.92
N ASP A 162 -10.33 -20.39 13.17
CA ASP A 162 -9.04 -20.45 13.89
C ASP A 162 -8.79 -21.87 14.41
N SER A 163 -8.24 -22.72 13.55
CA SER A 163 -7.86 -24.10 13.88
C SER A 163 -6.50 -24.22 14.61
N ARG A 164 -5.94 -23.10 15.10
CA ARG A 164 -4.62 -23.08 15.74
C ARG A 164 -4.62 -23.77 17.10
N THR A 165 -3.60 -24.59 17.35
CA THR A 165 -3.33 -25.19 18.66
C THR A 165 -2.94 -24.15 19.70
N PHE A 166 -3.03 -24.47 21.00
CA PHE A 166 -2.65 -23.56 22.09
C PHE A 166 -1.23 -23.02 21.94
N GLY A 167 -0.25 -23.88 21.60
CA GLY A 167 1.14 -23.45 21.37
C GLY A 167 1.29 -22.51 20.19
N GLN A 168 0.54 -22.74 19.10
CA GLN A 168 0.51 -21.83 17.95
C GLN A 168 -0.12 -20.46 18.29
N ARG A 169 -1.14 -20.43 19.15
CA ARG A 169 -1.75 -19.19 19.64
C ARG A 169 -0.77 -18.40 20.51
N LEU A 170 -0.01 -19.06 21.38
CA LEU A 170 1.00 -18.43 22.22
C LEU A 170 2.15 -17.84 21.37
N LYS A 171 2.65 -18.63 20.42
CA LYS A 171 3.65 -18.15 19.43
C LYS A 171 3.15 -16.95 18.64
N ALA A 172 1.92 -17.01 18.15
CA ALA A 172 1.29 -15.88 17.43
C ALA A 172 1.12 -14.63 18.32
N LYS A 173 0.81 -14.81 19.61
CA LYS A 173 0.73 -13.69 20.59
C LYS A 173 2.10 -13.05 20.80
N TYR A 174 3.15 -13.83 20.91
CA TYR A 174 4.53 -13.37 21.04
C TYR A 174 4.98 -12.59 19.80
N HIS A 175 4.78 -13.15 18.60
CA HIS A 175 5.11 -12.46 17.34
C HIS A 175 4.37 -11.13 17.21
N ARG A 176 3.06 -11.08 17.50
CA ARG A 176 2.30 -9.83 17.48
C ARG A 176 2.82 -8.78 18.47
N LYS A 177 3.38 -9.21 19.62
CA LYS A 177 3.99 -8.28 20.57
C LYS A 177 5.28 -7.67 19.99
N ILE A 178 6.13 -8.48 19.36
CA ILE A 178 7.36 -8.00 18.70
C ILE A 178 7.00 -7.04 17.57
N GLU A 179 6.08 -7.41 16.69
CA GLU A 179 5.60 -6.58 15.59
C GLU A 179 5.10 -5.21 16.09
N ARG A 180 4.32 -5.21 17.18
CA ARG A 180 3.83 -3.98 17.78
C ARG A 180 4.96 -3.09 18.31
N ILE A 181 5.99 -3.67 18.89
CA ILE A 181 7.17 -2.91 19.39
C ILE A 181 7.94 -2.33 18.19
N SER A 182 8.20 -3.14 17.17
CA SER A 182 8.92 -2.70 15.96
C SER A 182 8.17 -1.60 15.21
N SER A 183 6.85 -1.78 15.04
CA SER A 183 5.99 -0.77 14.42
C SER A 183 5.97 0.54 15.23
N ARG A 184 5.90 0.47 16.56
CA ARG A 184 5.95 1.68 17.41
C ARG A 184 7.27 2.41 17.27
N ARG A 185 8.41 1.71 17.33
CA ARG A 185 9.73 2.32 17.15
C ARG A 185 9.84 3.04 15.80
N PHE A 186 9.41 2.38 14.73
CA PHE A 186 9.39 2.98 13.40
C PHE A 186 8.52 4.24 13.36
N ASN A 187 7.33 4.19 13.97
CA ASN A 187 6.43 5.34 14.03
C ASN A 187 7.02 6.49 14.86
N ASP A 188 7.61 6.20 16.02
CA ASP A 188 8.24 7.22 16.87
C ASP A 188 9.38 7.96 16.15
N GLU A 189 10.08 7.25 15.26
CA GLU A 189 11.17 7.80 14.45
C GLU A 189 10.68 8.61 13.25
N HIS A 190 9.64 8.12 12.55
CA HIS A 190 9.24 8.63 11.23
C HIS A 190 7.94 9.45 11.25
N ARG A 191 7.18 9.39 12.35
CA ARG A 191 5.94 10.16 12.49
C ARG A 191 6.20 11.65 12.35
N PRO A 192 5.45 12.35 11.49
CA PRO A 192 5.62 13.79 11.32
C PRO A 192 5.28 14.54 12.61
N LYS A 193 6.21 15.39 13.04
CA LYS A 193 6.03 16.24 14.22
C LYS A 193 5.23 17.51 13.92
N ARG A 194 5.30 17.96 12.68
CA ARG A 194 4.55 19.12 12.15
C ARG A 194 4.22 18.85 10.68
N PRO A 195 3.05 19.28 10.20
CA PRO A 195 2.74 19.22 8.77
C PRO A 195 3.63 20.21 8.00
N ILE A 196 3.89 19.88 6.73
CA ILE A 196 4.60 20.73 5.78
C ILE A 196 3.66 21.12 4.65
N THR A 197 3.89 22.28 4.05
CA THR A 197 3.27 22.64 2.77
C THR A 197 4.26 22.27 1.66
N ILE A 198 3.81 21.51 0.68
CA ILE A 198 4.62 21.13 -0.49
C ILE A 198 4.23 22.07 -1.61
N GLU A 199 5.22 22.78 -2.15
CA GLU A 199 5.07 23.59 -3.36
C GLU A 199 5.55 22.77 -4.56
N ILE A 200 4.80 22.81 -5.65
CA ILE A 200 5.23 22.24 -6.93
C ILE A 200 5.92 23.36 -7.68
N ALA A 201 7.21 23.19 -7.98
CA ALA A 201 7.89 24.14 -8.84
C ALA A 201 7.14 24.23 -10.18
N PRO A 202 6.89 25.44 -10.71
CA PRO A 202 6.25 25.58 -12.02
C PRO A 202 7.05 24.76 -13.03
N ALA A 203 6.35 23.93 -13.82
CA ALA A 203 6.97 23.16 -14.89
C ALA A 203 7.79 24.16 -15.72
N ALA A 204 9.10 23.88 -15.86
CA ALA A 204 9.95 24.68 -16.74
C ALA A 204 9.24 24.74 -18.09
N ALA A 205 8.83 25.93 -18.52
CA ALA A 205 8.15 26.11 -19.81
C ALA A 205 9.03 25.43 -20.86
N GLU A 206 8.52 24.38 -21.49
CA GLU A 206 9.21 23.72 -22.60
C GLU A 206 9.57 24.83 -23.59
N ALA A 207 10.85 25.09 -23.74
CA ALA A 207 11.35 26.05 -24.72
C ALA A 207 10.82 25.58 -26.08
N THR A 208 9.89 26.32 -26.63
CA THR A 208 9.37 26.10 -27.98
C THR A 208 10.59 26.08 -28.92
N PRO A 209 10.88 24.99 -29.64
CA PRO A 209 11.98 25.00 -30.57
C PRO A 209 11.67 26.07 -31.64
N THR A 210 12.46 27.12 -31.66
CA THR A 210 12.42 28.12 -32.74
C THR A 210 12.86 27.40 -34.02
N LEU A 211 11.90 27.12 -34.88
CA LEU A 211 12.17 26.67 -36.24
C LEU A 211 12.87 27.82 -36.97
N ALA A 212 14.12 27.64 -37.29
CA ALA A 212 14.89 28.47 -38.20
C ALA A 212 14.74 27.96 -39.63
#